data_d8ff102ae865774d3daf126109cb6fca
#
_entry.id   d8ff102ae865774d3daf126109cb6fca
#
_cell.length_a   1.000
_cell.length_b   1.000
_cell.length_c   1.000
_cell.angle_alpha   90.00
_cell.angle_beta   90.00
_cell.angle_gamma   90.00
#
_symmetry.space_group_name_H-M   'P 1'
#
loop_
_entity.id
_entity.type
_entity.pdbx_description
1 polymer ?
#
loop_
_entity_poly.entity_id
_entity_poly.type
_entity_poly.pdbx_seq_one_letter_code
_entity_poly.pdbx_strand_id
1 'polypeptide(L)'
;MSKTEQILSQLPGDVLGRLRSADKLWQALREDTVSVPSVIKESQEPLGTLDWDVIICGGTLGILIGAALQRRGWRVALIERGILRGRDQEWNISRKELEVFLELELLSEVELEQAIATEYNPARISFYEGPDFWIRDVLNIGVDPVFLLDTLKSKFLAAGGQLYEKTAFEGAAIHPDGVRVDFGLPILDFGLTDKDQDARILKTDESLNNPKSKIPNLKSLKARLLIDAMGHFSPIVQQARQGEKPEGVCLVVGSCAQGFPQNDSGDLIVSFTPIQNQCQYFWEAFPARDGRTTYLFTYLDAHPQRPSLEFLFEEYLRLLPDYQSIELSQIGWKRVLFGFFPSYRHSPIQMPWNRILPVGDSSGAQSPVSFGGFGSMVRHLKRLTDGTHEALNSNALSRNALTQLQPYQPSIAVTWLFQRAMSVGIDQQLPPNQINQLLTGVFQAMEQLGEDVLRPFLQDVVQFSGLSKTLLLTSLTKPGLVLPVIPQVGLTTLLDWIVHYINLGIYSGLSPLGERMSQPLNALPPIPQYYSRRWVEAWRYGSGGDY
;
A
#
# COMPACT_ATOMS: atom_id res chain seq x y z
N MET A 1 12.23 11.60 -31.04
CA MET A 1 12.22 10.54 -30.03
C MET A 1 12.56 11.19 -28.71
N SER A 2 11.71 11.08 -27.71
CA SER A 2 11.98 11.63 -26.38
C SER A 2 13.13 10.89 -25.69
N LYS A 3 13.73 11.45 -24.63
CA LYS A 3 14.74 10.73 -23.84
C LYS A 3 14.15 9.45 -23.22
N THR A 4 12.90 9.52 -22.77
CA THR A 4 12.14 8.37 -22.28
C THR A 4 12.08 7.26 -23.32
N GLU A 5 11.66 7.55 -24.54
CA GLU A 5 11.62 6.54 -25.62
C GLU A 5 12.99 5.95 -25.91
N GLN A 6 14.05 6.78 -25.95
CA GLN A 6 15.42 6.32 -26.21
C GLN A 6 15.91 5.33 -25.14
N ILE A 7 15.70 5.64 -23.86
CA ILE A 7 16.18 4.81 -22.76
C ILE A 7 15.33 3.54 -22.63
N LEU A 8 13.99 3.68 -22.61
CA LEU A 8 13.11 2.54 -22.39
C LEU A 8 13.12 1.51 -23.50
N SER A 9 13.37 1.94 -24.76
CA SER A 9 13.48 1.00 -25.89
C SER A 9 14.76 0.16 -25.86
N GLN A 10 15.77 0.53 -25.07
CA GLN A 10 17.01 -0.23 -24.90
C GLN A 10 16.91 -1.30 -23.79
N LEU A 11 15.91 -1.22 -22.94
CA LEU A 11 15.71 -2.18 -21.86
C LEU A 11 15.04 -3.46 -22.36
N PRO A 12 15.36 -4.61 -21.77
CA PRO A 12 14.75 -5.88 -22.17
C PRO A 12 13.24 -5.89 -21.86
N GLY A 13 12.48 -6.48 -22.78
CA GLY A 13 11.02 -6.50 -22.74
C GLY A 13 10.38 -5.23 -23.30
N ASP A 14 9.05 -5.20 -23.38
CA ASP A 14 8.28 -4.03 -23.87
C ASP A 14 8.02 -3.03 -22.74
N VAL A 15 9.09 -2.39 -22.25
CA VAL A 15 9.01 -1.46 -21.10
C VAL A 15 8.21 -0.20 -21.47
N LEU A 16 8.44 0.35 -22.67
CA LEU A 16 7.73 1.54 -23.15
C LEU A 16 6.24 1.27 -23.35
N GLY A 17 5.88 0.13 -23.93
CA GLY A 17 4.48 -0.27 -24.10
C GLY A 17 3.78 -0.46 -22.76
N ARG A 18 4.49 -0.99 -21.76
CA ARG A 18 3.97 -1.12 -20.39
C ARG A 18 3.73 0.24 -19.73
N LEU A 19 4.67 1.18 -19.86
CA LEU A 19 4.49 2.56 -19.35
C LEU A 19 3.25 3.20 -19.98
N ARG A 20 3.09 3.10 -21.30
CA ARG A 20 1.94 3.64 -22.03
C ARG A 20 0.63 2.94 -21.67
N SER A 21 0.68 1.65 -21.32
CA SER A 21 -0.50 0.92 -20.82
C SER A 21 -0.90 1.41 -19.42
N ALA A 22 0.07 1.68 -18.54
CA ALA A 22 -0.17 2.30 -17.23
C ALA A 22 -0.75 3.72 -17.40
N ASP A 23 -0.25 4.50 -18.36
CA ASP A 23 -0.78 5.82 -18.67
C ASP A 23 -2.23 5.78 -19.16
N LYS A 24 -2.61 4.80 -19.97
CA LYS A 24 -4.01 4.64 -20.40
C LYS A 24 -4.95 4.39 -19.21
N LEU A 25 -4.53 3.57 -18.24
CA LEU A 25 -5.33 3.35 -17.04
C LEU A 25 -5.39 4.61 -16.17
N TRP A 26 -4.27 5.32 -16.01
CA TRP A 26 -4.23 6.60 -15.33
C TRP A 26 -5.14 7.64 -16.01
N GLN A 27 -5.13 7.69 -17.34
CA GLN A 27 -6.03 8.54 -18.11
C GLN A 27 -7.49 8.16 -17.88
N ALA A 28 -7.84 6.88 -17.96
CA ALA A 28 -9.20 6.41 -17.72
C ALA A 28 -9.71 6.79 -16.32
N LEU A 29 -8.83 6.71 -15.31
CA LEU A 29 -9.16 7.13 -13.95
C LEU A 29 -9.38 8.65 -13.84
N ARG A 30 -8.54 9.46 -14.51
CA ARG A 30 -8.69 10.92 -14.54
C ARG A 30 -9.97 11.36 -15.25
N GLU A 31 -10.33 10.68 -16.33
CA GLU A 31 -11.49 11.00 -17.19
C GLU A 31 -12.79 10.33 -16.71
N ASP A 32 -12.73 9.57 -15.62
CA ASP A 32 -13.90 8.86 -15.05
C ASP A 32 -14.54 7.87 -16.04
N THR A 33 -13.70 7.20 -16.83
CA THR A 33 -14.13 6.24 -17.86
C THR A 33 -13.89 4.78 -17.45
N VAL A 34 -13.46 4.54 -16.20
CA VAL A 34 -13.24 3.19 -15.66
C VAL A 34 -14.59 2.50 -15.47
N SER A 35 -14.79 1.36 -16.13
CA SER A 35 -16.01 0.57 -15.96
C SER A 35 -16.03 -0.15 -14.61
N VAL A 36 -17.19 -0.14 -13.94
CA VAL A 36 -17.39 -0.88 -12.69
C VAL A 36 -17.70 -2.34 -13.01
N PRO A 37 -16.85 -3.30 -12.59
CA PRO A 37 -17.10 -4.71 -12.83
C PRO A 37 -18.25 -5.23 -11.93
N SER A 38 -18.94 -6.28 -12.37
CA SER A 38 -19.97 -6.98 -11.59
C SER A 38 -19.52 -8.42 -11.33
N VAL A 39 -18.58 -8.57 -10.38
CA VAL A 39 -17.91 -9.86 -10.10
C VAL A 39 -18.45 -10.55 -8.84
N ILE A 40 -19.11 -9.82 -7.93
CA ILE A 40 -19.72 -10.39 -6.73
C ILE A 40 -21.24 -10.45 -6.90
N LYS A 41 -21.79 -11.63 -6.63
CA LYS A 41 -23.23 -11.90 -6.61
C LYS A 41 -23.63 -12.50 -5.27
N GLU A 42 -24.89 -12.38 -4.89
CA GLU A 42 -25.45 -13.01 -3.69
C GLU A 42 -26.46 -14.08 -4.07
N SER A 43 -26.48 -15.18 -3.34
CA SER A 43 -27.40 -16.30 -3.48
C SER A 43 -28.03 -16.63 -2.14
N GLN A 44 -29.29 -17.02 -2.14
CA GLN A 44 -29.98 -17.50 -0.94
C GLN A 44 -29.84 -19.02 -0.73
N GLU A 45 -29.29 -19.72 -1.70
CA GLU A 45 -29.15 -21.20 -1.64
C GLU A 45 -27.85 -21.55 -0.89
N PRO A 46 -27.85 -22.48 0.06
CA PRO A 46 -26.64 -22.95 0.73
C PRO A 46 -25.74 -23.75 -0.22
N LEU A 47 -24.41 -23.65 -0.02
CA LEU A 47 -23.42 -24.41 -0.78
C LEU A 47 -23.29 -25.87 -0.32
N GLY A 48 -23.63 -26.16 0.94
CA GLY A 48 -23.43 -27.47 1.56
C GLY A 48 -21.96 -27.71 1.91
N THR A 49 -21.36 -28.77 1.35
CA THR A 49 -19.96 -29.11 1.65
C THR A 49 -19.00 -28.05 1.09
N LEU A 50 -18.08 -27.58 1.94
CA LEU A 50 -17.05 -26.60 1.58
C LEU A 50 -15.69 -27.29 1.44
N ASP A 51 -14.96 -26.90 0.39
CA ASP A 51 -13.65 -27.48 0.07
C ASP A 51 -12.58 -26.91 1.02
N TRP A 52 -12.69 -25.62 1.33
CA TRP A 52 -11.68 -24.82 2.05
C TRP A 52 -12.31 -24.05 3.20
N ASP A 53 -11.48 -23.65 4.15
CA ASP A 53 -11.88 -22.68 5.17
C ASP A 53 -11.65 -21.25 4.65
N VAL A 54 -10.56 -21.04 3.91
CA VAL A 54 -10.20 -19.75 3.32
C VAL A 54 -9.74 -19.92 1.87
N ILE A 55 -10.25 -19.06 0.98
CA ILE A 55 -9.68 -18.83 -0.34
C ILE A 55 -9.09 -17.43 -0.35
N ILE A 56 -7.86 -17.30 -0.85
CA ILE A 56 -7.18 -16.01 -1.01
C ILE A 56 -7.01 -15.74 -2.50
N CYS A 57 -7.45 -14.58 -2.98
CA CYS A 57 -7.22 -14.12 -4.33
C CYS A 57 -6.15 -13.03 -4.33
N GLY A 58 -5.05 -13.24 -5.09
CA GLY A 58 -3.85 -12.41 -5.11
C GLY A 58 -2.74 -12.95 -4.20
N GLY A 59 -1.64 -13.35 -4.80
CA GLY A 59 -0.57 -14.08 -4.10
C GLY A 59 0.47 -13.21 -3.42
N THR A 60 0.84 -12.06 -4.01
CA THR A 60 2.01 -11.28 -3.58
C THR A 60 1.98 -10.91 -2.08
N LEU A 61 0.93 -10.25 -1.61
CA LEU A 61 0.75 -10.00 -0.17
C LEU A 61 -0.15 -11.06 0.48
N GLY A 62 -0.96 -11.77 -0.30
CA GLY A 62 -1.85 -12.82 0.18
C GLY A 62 -1.12 -14.03 0.76
N ILE A 63 0.10 -14.35 0.28
CA ILE A 63 0.88 -15.46 0.82
C ILE A 63 1.30 -15.25 2.28
N LEU A 64 1.48 -13.99 2.71
CA LEU A 64 1.86 -13.68 4.09
C LEU A 64 0.77 -14.17 5.06
N ILE A 65 -0.47 -13.74 4.83
CA ILE A 65 -1.60 -14.17 5.67
C ILE A 65 -1.99 -15.63 5.38
N GLY A 66 -1.84 -16.09 4.14
CA GLY A 66 -2.11 -17.47 3.75
C GLY A 66 -1.25 -18.48 4.48
N ALA A 67 0.07 -18.24 4.52
CA ALA A 67 1.00 -19.07 5.26
C ALA A 67 0.73 -19.06 6.77
N ALA A 68 0.42 -17.87 7.32
CA ALA A 68 0.10 -17.72 8.73
C ALA A 68 -1.19 -18.47 9.14
N LEU A 69 -2.24 -18.41 8.33
CA LEU A 69 -3.49 -19.15 8.58
C LEU A 69 -3.32 -20.66 8.37
N GLN A 70 -2.55 -21.08 7.36
CA GLN A 70 -2.26 -22.50 7.12
C GLN A 70 -1.51 -23.13 8.32
N ARG A 71 -0.52 -22.41 8.90
CA ARG A 71 0.18 -22.86 10.13
C ARG A 71 -0.74 -23.02 11.32
N ARG A 72 -1.86 -22.28 11.37
CA ARG A 72 -2.90 -22.42 12.42
C ARG A 72 -3.88 -23.56 12.17
N GLY A 73 -3.65 -24.37 11.14
CA GLY A 73 -4.43 -25.55 10.82
C GLY A 73 -5.68 -25.27 9.98
N TRP A 74 -5.82 -24.06 9.40
CA TRP A 74 -6.89 -23.79 8.46
C TRP A 74 -6.55 -24.35 7.07
N ARG A 75 -7.55 -24.88 6.37
CA ARG A 75 -7.39 -25.29 4.97
C ARG A 75 -7.43 -24.06 4.07
N VAL A 76 -6.29 -23.69 3.51
CA VAL A 76 -6.14 -22.47 2.72
C VAL A 76 -5.82 -22.78 1.26
N ALA A 77 -6.60 -22.22 0.33
CA ALA A 77 -6.31 -22.18 -1.09
C ALA A 77 -5.94 -20.76 -1.52
N LEU A 78 -4.92 -20.62 -2.36
CA LEU A 78 -4.47 -19.34 -2.89
C LEU A 78 -4.55 -19.36 -4.42
N ILE A 79 -5.17 -18.33 -5.00
CA ILE A 79 -5.33 -18.14 -6.44
C ILE A 79 -4.46 -16.97 -6.86
N GLU A 80 -3.53 -17.20 -7.80
CA GLU A 80 -2.63 -16.21 -8.34
C GLU A 80 -2.70 -16.17 -9.86
N ARG A 81 -2.92 -14.98 -10.39
CA ARG A 81 -3.08 -14.75 -11.84
C ARG A 81 -1.80 -15.11 -12.62
N GLY A 82 -0.65 -14.83 -12.05
CA GLY A 82 0.67 -15.13 -12.61
C GLY A 82 1.31 -16.34 -11.95
N ILE A 83 2.63 -16.36 -11.98
CA ILE A 83 3.45 -17.18 -11.08
C ILE A 83 3.62 -16.39 -9.78
N LEU A 84 3.39 -17.02 -8.63
CA LEU A 84 3.67 -16.39 -7.35
C LEU A 84 5.18 -16.26 -7.17
N ARG A 85 5.66 -15.06 -7.42
CA ARG A 85 7.06 -14.66 -7.32
C ARG A 85 7.12 -13.20 -6.90
N GLY A 86 8.10 -12.83 -6.09
CA GLY A 86 8.39 -11.45 -5.74
C GLY A 86 8.91 -10.63 -6.92
N ARG A 87 8.81 -9.32 -6.81
CA ARG A 87 9.46 -8.38 -7.74
C ARG A 87 10.97 -8.43 -7.54
N ASP A 88 11.73 -8.09 -8.58
CA ASP A 88 13.18 -7.91 -8.46
C ASP A 88 13.57 -6.62 -7.70
N GLN A 89 12.61 -5.73 -7.46
CA GLN A 89 12.79 -4.51 -6.69
C GLN A 89 12.54 -4.77 -5.20
N GLU A 90 13.50 -4.37 -4.37
CA GLU A 90 13.44 -4.48 -2.91
C GLU A 90 12.24 -3.72 -2.33
N TRP A 91 11.72 -4.20 -1.20
CA TRP A 91 10.73 -3.52 -0.38
C TRP A 91 11.40 -2.90 0.85
N ASN A 92 11.22 -1.60 1.03
CA ASN A 92 11.78 -0.91 2.18
C ASN A 92 10.90 -1.08 3.42
N ILE A 93 11.57 -1.36 4.54
CA ILE A 93 10.93 -1.52 5.84
C ILE A 93 11.96 -1.26 6.96
N SER A 94 11.52 -1.07 8.19
CA SER A 94 12.41 -1.04 9.36
C SER A 94 12.63 -2.45 9.90
N ARG A 95 13.83 -2.73 10.44
CA ARG A 95 14.17 -4.06 10.95
C ARG A 95 13.20 -4.58 12.01
N LYS A 96 12.77 -3.71 12.93
CA LYS A 96 11.82 -4.03 14.00
C LYS A 96 10.49 -4.59 13.46
N GLU A 97 10.00 -4.06 12.35
CA GLU A 97 8.73 -4.50 11.76
C GLU A 97 8.80 -5.93 11.19
N LEU A 98 10.01 -6.40 10.84
CA LEU A 98 10.22 -7.76 10.32
C LEU A 98 10.13 -8.85 11.42
N GLU A 99 10.20 -8.48 12.70
CA GLU A 99 10.09 -9.43 13.83
C GLU A 99 8.78 -10.22 13.82
N VAL A 100 7.72 -9.67 13.21
CA VAL A 100 6.43 -10.37 13.06
C VAL A 100 6.55 -11.70 12.32
N PHE A 101 7.53 -11.84 11.41
CA PHE A 101 7.76 -13.10 10.72
C PHE A 101 8.32 -14.18 11.65
N LEU A 102 9.11 -13.79 12.65
CA LEU A 102 9.60 -14.67 13.71
C LEU A 102 8.48 -15.00 14.71
N GLU A 103 7.73 -13.98 15.16
CA GLU A 103 6.61 -14.16 16.07
C GLU A 103 5.53 -15.11 15.54
N LEU A 104 5.26 -15.07 14.24
CA LEU A 104 4.33 -15.97 13.58
C LEU A 104 5.00 -17.27 13.10
N GLU A 105 6.28 -17.44 13.38
CA GLU A 105 7.11 -18.57 12.95
C GLU A 105 7.04 -18.82 11.42
N LEU A 106 6.84 -17.76 10.65
CA LEU A 106 6.82 -17.81 9.20
C LEU A 106 8.23 -17.94 8.63
N LEU A 107 9.21 -17.32 9.28
CA LEU A 107 10.63 -17.43 8.97
C LEU A 107 11.40 -17.82 10.24
N SER A 108 12.51 -18.49 10.08
CA SER A 108 13.57 -18.58 11.09
C SER A 108 14.44 -17.33 11.06
N GLU A 109 15.25 -17.09 12.10
CA GLU A 109 16.22 -15.98 12.12
C GLU A 109 17.16 -16.03 10.91
N VAL A 110 17.64 -17.21 10.52
CA VAL A 110 18.51 -17.39 9.34
C VAL A 110 17.79 -17.01 8.05
N GLU A 111 16.54 -17.43 7.87
CA GLU A 111 15.75 -17.09 6.67
C GLU A 111 15.41 -15.60 6.65
N LEU A 112 15.16 -14.99 7.82
CA LEU A 112 14.91 -13.55 7.91
C LEU A 112 16.15 -12.75 7.49
N GLU A 113 17.34 -13.11 7.98
CA GLU A 113 18.59 -12.47 7.54
C GLU A 113 18.87 -12.68 6.04
N GLN A 114 18.54 -13.84 5.49
CA GLN A 114 18.65 -14.09 4.04
C GLN A 114 17.66 -13.28 3.21
N ALA A 115 16.50 -12.93 3.78
CA ALA A 115 15.53 -12.08 3.11
C ALA A 115 15.94 -10.60 3.06
N ILE A 116 16.93 -10.17 3.85
CA ILE A 116 17.47 -8.81 3.82
C ILE A 116 18.50 -8.72 2.71
N ALA A 117 18.19 -8.00 1.65
CA ALA A 117 19.06 -7.79 0.51
C ALA A 117 20.05 -6.63 0.73
N THR A 118 19.58 -5.56 1.38
CA THR A 118 20.38 -4.35 1.66
C THR A 118 20.01 -3.76 3.00
N GLU A 119 21.00 -3.12 3.62
CA GLU A 119 20.80 -2.30 4.81
C GLU A 119 21.63 -1.02 4.66
N TYR A 120 21.08 0.11 5.03
CA TYR A 120 21.76 1.40 4.97
C TYR A 120 21.41 2.26 6.19
N ASN A 121 22.38 3.05 6.63
CA ASN A 121 22.21 4.00 7.74
C ASN A 121 23.28 5.10 7.65
N PRO A 122 22.91 6.36 7.94
CA PRO A 122 21.57 6.88 8.20
C PRO A 122 20.75 7.09 6.92
N ALA A 123 19.46 7.41 7.08
CA ALA A 123 18.59 7.89 6.02
C ALA A 123 18.43 9.41 6.10
N ARG A 124 18.31 10.07 4.94
CA ARG A 124 18.19 11.52 4.81
C ARG A 124 16.77 11.95 4.50
N ILE A 125 16.39 13.09 5.06
CA ILE A 125 15.20 13.88 4.70
C ILE A 125 15.71 15.28 4.36
N SER A 126 15.29 15.85 3.22
CA SER A 126 15.76 17.16 2.79
C SER A 126 14.72 17.87 1.94
N PHE A 127 14.59 19.20 2.11
CA PHE A 127 13.67 20.00 1.31
C PHE A 127 14.41 21.21 0.74
N TYR A 128 14.00 21.62 -0.46
CA TYR A 128 14.63 22.69 -1.22
C TYR A 128 14.85 23.96 -0.38
N GLU A 129 16.08 24.44 -0.38
CA GLU A 129 16.56 25.57 0.44
C GLU A 129 16.48 25.36 1.97
N GLY A 130 16.26 24.11 2.41
CA GLY A 130 16.25 23.71 3.82
C GLY A 130 17.50 22.95 4.25
N PRO A 131 17.66 22.67 5.55
CA PRO A 131 18.70 21.77 6.05
C PRO A 131 18.39 20.31 5.76
N ASP A 132 19.42 19.47 5.80
CA ASP A 132 19.28 18.02 5.83
C ASP A 132 18.95 17.56 7.25
N PHE A 133 18.02 16.61 7.35
CA PHE A 133 17.71 15.86 8.58
C PHE A 133 18.16 14.42 8.39
N TRP A 134 18.70 13.82 9.43
CA TRP A 134 19.22 12.46 9.39
C TRP A 134 18.59 11.61 10.47
N ILE A 135 18.19 10.39 10.09
CA ILE A 135 17.59 9.43 11.02
C ILE A 135 18.19 8.04 10.83
N ARG A 136 18.21 7.25 11.90
CA ARG A 136 18.70 5.87 11.87
C ARG A 136 17.56 4.89 12.09
N ASP A 137 17.72 3.69 11.51
CA ASP A 137 16.87 2.52 11.74
C ASP A 137 15.40 2.74 11.34
N VAL A 138 15.17 3.57 10.34
CA VAL A 138 13.83 3.86 9.78
C VAL A 138 13.84 3.56 8.30
N LEU A 139 13.01 2.64 7.87
CA LEU A 139 12.83 2.19 6.47
C LEU A 139 14.17 1.87 5.76
N ASN A 140 15.16 1.46 6.53
CA ASN A 140 16.55 1.31 6.13
C ASN A 140 16.93 -0.12 5.71
N ILE A 141 15.96 -1.03 5.68
CA ILE A 141 16.13 -2.41 5.22
C ILE A 141 15.47 -2.57 3.86
N GLY A 142 16.22 -3.05 2.88
CA GLY A 142 15.69 -3.54 1.62
C GLY A 142 15.48 -5.05 1.68
N VAL A 143 14.22 -5.49 1.76
CA VAL A 143 13.88 -6.92 1.73
C VAL A 143 13.88 -7.40 0.29
N ASP A 144 14.44 -8.60 0.03
CA ASP A 144 14.34 -9.32 -1.23
C ASP A 144 12.95 -9.98 -1.36
N PRO A 145 12.03 -9.44 -2.19
CA PRO A 145 10.70 -10.01 -2.30
C PRO A 145 10.71 -11.40 -2.96
N VAL A 146 11.71 -11.70 -3.80
CA VAL A 146 11.81 -13.00 -4.45
C VAL A 146 12.10 -14.06 -3.42
N PHE A 147 13.15 -13.88 -2.61
CA PHE A 147 13.50 -14.82 -1.55
C PHE A 147 12.38 -14.98 -0.53
N LEU A 148 11.81 -13.86 -0.05
CA LEU A 148 10.74 -13.87 0.94
C LEU A 148 9.52 -14.67 0.46
N LEU A 149 9.02 -14.36 -0.74
CA LEU A 149 7.81 -15.01 -1.26
C LEU A 149 8.05 -16.46 -1.64
N ASP A 150 9.20 -16.82 -2.19
CA ASP A 150 9.55 -18.21 -2.51
C ASP A 150 9.68 -19.06 -1.24
N THR A 151 10.25 -18.50 -0.16
CA THR A 151 10.35 -19.17 1.14
C THR A 151 8.96 -19.40 1.74
N LEU A 152 8.12 -18.36 1.77
CA LEU A 152 6.76 -18.48 2.29
C LEU A 152 5.89 -19.44 1.45
N LYS A 153 6.01 -19.39 0.13
CA LYS A 153 5.35 -20.32 -0.79
C LYS A 153 5.74 -21.77 -0.50
N SER A 154 7.04 -22.02 -0.34
CA SER A 154 7.54 -23.37 -0.04
C SER A 154 6.96 -23.91 1.27
N LYS A 155 6.97 -23.08 2.33
CA LYS A 155 6.41 -23.44 3.64
C LYS A 155 4.90 -23.62 3.60
N PHE A 156 4.18 -22.76 2.87
CA PHE A 156 2.74 -22.85 2.68
C PHE A 156 2.34 -24.18 2.04
N LEU A 157 3.02 -24.56 0.96
CA LEU A 157 2.78 -25.83 0.27
C LEU A 157 3.15 -27.03 1.13
N ALA A 158 4.28 -27.00 1.83
CA ALA A 158 4.72 -28.05 2.74
C ALA A 158 3.74 -28.26 3.91
N ALA A 159 3.07 -27.19 4.37
CA ALA A 159 2.02 -27.27 5.38
C ALA A 159 0.66 -27.72 4.85
N GLY A 160 0.53 -28.09 3.57
CA GLY A 160 -0.69 -28.57 2.94
C GLY A 160 -1.58 -27.49 2.34
N GLY A 161 -1.10 -26.26 2.23
CA GLY A 161 -1.77 -25.19 1.47
C GLY A 161 -1.82 -25.51 -0.03
N GLN A 162 -2.86 -25.06 -0.71
CA GLN A 162 -3.02 -25.27 -2.15
C GLN A 162 -2.83 -23.98 -2.90
N LEU A 163 -1.98 -23.99 -3.92
CA LEU A 163 -1.72 -22.84 -4.78
C LEU A 163 -2.15 -23.11 -6.22
N TYR A 164 -2.94 -22.19 -6.77
CA TYR A 164 -3.38 -22.16 -8.17
C TYR A 164 -2.70 -20.98 -8.86
N GLU A 165 -1.60 -21.24 -9.55
CA GLU A 165 -0.87 -20.26 -10.35
C GLU A 165 -1.41 -20.18 -11.78
N LYS A 166 -1.11 -19.07 -12.48
CA LYS A 166 -1.58 -18.78 -13.85
C LYS A 166 -3.11 -18.89 -13.95
N THR A 167 -3.79 -18.45 -12.89
CA THR A 167 -5.22 -18.62 -12.70
C THR A 167 -5.83 -17.33 -12.19
N ALA A 168 -6.71 -16.72 -12.99
CA ALA A 168 -7.32 -15.43 -12.68
C ALA A 168 -8.64 -15.61 -11.91
N PHE A 169 -8.89 -14.74 -10.95
CA PHE A 169 -10.21 -14.55 -10.34
C PHE A 169 -11.18 -14.01 -11.39
N GLU A 170 -12.34 -14.65 -11.54
CA GLU A 170 -13.38 -14.26 -12.50
C GLU A 170 -14.65 -13.74 -11.81
N GLY A 171 -14.90 -14.20 -10.59
CA GLY A 171 -16.06 -13.77 -9.81
C GLY A 171 -16.27 -14.61 -8.57
N ALA A 172 -17.23 -14.19 -7.74
CA ALA A 172 -17.65 -14.96 -6.59
C ALA A 172 -19.16 -14.84 -6.34
N ALA A 173 -19.73 -15.90 -5.77
CA ALA A 173 -21.10 -15.89 -5.27
C ALA A 173 -21.09 -16.14 -3.76
N ILE A 174 -21.74 -15.24 -3.03
CA ILE A 174 -21.88 -15.33 -1.58
C ILE A 174 -23.16 -16.08 -1.25
N HIS A 175 -23.04 -17.09 -0.41
CA HIS A 175 -24.12 -17.95 0.04
C HIS A 175 -24.27 -17.84 1.57
N PRO A 176 -25.39 -18.29 2.17
CA PRO A 176 -25.61 -18.22 3.61
C PRO A 176 -24.50 -18.92 4.42
N ASP A 177 -23.99 -20.04 3.91
CA ASP A 177 -23.01 -20.92 4.58
C ASP A 177 -21.57 -20.80 4.06
N GLY A 178 -21.34 -20.09 2.93
CA GLY A 178 -20.02 -19.99 2.32
C GLY A 178 -19.91 -18.98 1.19
N VAL A 179 -18.80 -19.03 0.48
CA VAL A 179 -18.54 -18.30 -0.75
C VAL A 179 -18.04 -19.26 -1.81
N ARG A 180 -18.61 -19.21 -3.01
CA ARG A 180 -18.08 -19.88 -4.19
C ARG A 180 -17.25 -18.90 -4.97
N VAL A 181 -16.02 -19.24 -5.27
CA VAL A 181 -15.09 -18.44 -6.05
C VAL A 181 -14.90 -19.10 -7.40
N ASP A 182 -15.19 -18.38 -8.46
CA ASP A 182 -15.03 -18.81 -9.84
C ASP A 182 -13.70 -18.24 -10.39
N PHE A 183 -12.92 -19.09 -11.05
CA PHE A 183 -11.60 -18.75 -11.57
C PHE A 183 -11.30 -19.55 -12.84
N GLY A 184 -10.43 -19.01 -13.68
CA GLY A 184 -10.10 -19.61 -14.96
C GLY A 184 -8.65 -19.38 -15.36
N LEU A 185 -8.24 -20.07 -16.44
CA LEU A 185 -6.96 -19.75 -17.06
C LEU A 185 -7.07 -18.33 -17.61
N PRO A 186 -6.07 -17.45 -17.37
CA PRO A 186 -6.05 -16.15 -18.02
C PRO A 186 -6.11 -16.37 -19.52
N ILE A 187 -6.92 -15.59 -20.23
CA ILE A 187 -6.90 -15.59 -21.69
C ILE A 187 -5.48 -15.21 -22.10
N LEU A 188 -4.76 -16.16 -22.67
CA LEU A 188 -3.40 -15.95 -23.14
C LEU A 188 -3.47 -14.93 -24.28
N ASP A 189 -3.07 -13.73 -23.98
CA ASP A 189 -2.75 -12.76 -25.03
C ASP A 189 -1.41 -13.19 -25.65
N PHE A 190 -1.46 -13.59 -26.89
CA PHE A 190 -0.29 -14.01 -27.65
C PHE A 190 0.74 -12.86 -27.69
N GLY A 191 1.85 -12.99 -26.95
CA GLY A 191 3.01 -12.10 -27.09
C GLY A 191 3.78 -11.68 -25.84
N LEU A 192 3.37 -12.08 -24.62
CA LEU A 192 4.10 -11.70 -23.39
C LEU A 192 4.83 -12.89 -22.79
N THR A 193 6.13 -12.74 -22.54
CA THR A 193 6.97 -13.73 -21.87
C THR A 193 6.78 -13.73 -20.34
N ASP A 194 7.15 -14.80 -19.64
CA ASP A 194 7.03 -14.97 -18.18
C ASP A 194 7.69 -13.85 -17.33
N LYS A 195 8.52 -12.98 -17.95
CA LYS A 195 9.15 -11.83 -17.29
C LYS A 195 8.26 -10.58 -17.17
N ASP A 196 7.04 -10.62 -17.73
CA ASP A 196 6.17 -9.44 -17.86
C ASP A 196 5.06 -9.38 -16.78
N GLN A 197 5.30 -9.88 -15.57
CA GLN A 197 4.28 -9.94 -14.50
C GLN A 197 3.76 -8.56 -14.06
N ASP A 198 4.58 -7.53 -14.12
CA ASP A 198 4.20 -6.17 -13.71
C ASP A 198 3.27 -5.44 -14.68
N ALA A 199 3.21 -5.89 -15.95
CA ALA A 199 2.36 -5.29 -16.99
C ALA A 199 0.92 -5.83 -17.02
N ARG A 200 0.63 -6.90 -16.30
CA ARG A 200 -0.65 -7.64 -16.37
C ARG A 200 -1.80 -6.99 -15.60
N ILE A 201 -1.52 -5.95 -14.84
CA ILE A 201 -2.54 -5.20 -14.06
C ILE A 201 -3.49 -4.41 -14.97
N LEU A 202 -3.15 -4.21 -16.25
CA LEU A 202 -3.63 -3.05 -17.01
C LEU A 202 -4.46 -3.38 -18.26
N LYS A 203 -4.94 -4.58 -18.47
CA LYS A 203 -5.90 -4.82 -19.55
C LYS A 203 -7.33 -4.61 -19.08
N THR A 204 -7.87 -3.44 -19.34
CA THR A 204 -9.32 -3.22 -19.44
C THR A 204 -9.78 -3.94 -20.70
N ASP A 205 -10.38 -5.08 -20.50
CA ASP A 205 -10.80 -5.97 -21.57
C ASP A 205 -12.09 -5.43 -22.21
N GLU A 206 -12.02 -4.95 -23.45
CA GLU A 206 -13.21 -4.75 -24.28
C GLU A 206 -14.02 -6.07 -24.45
N SER A 207 -13.44 -7.22 -24.11
CA SER A 207 -14.09 -8.53 -24.18
C SER A 207 -15.06 -8.81 -23.04
N LEU A 208 -15.03 -8.06 -21.93
CA LEU A 208 -15.95 -8.24 -20.79
C LEU A 208 -17.41 -7.89 -21.10
N ASN A 209 -17.66 -7.16 -22.16
CA ASN A 209 -19.02 -6.78 -22.59
C ASN A 209 -19.70 -7.80 -23.53
N ASN A 210 -19.09 -8.96 -23.81
CA ASN A 210 -19.70 -9.98 -24.64
C ASN A 210 -20.33 -11.11 -23.80
N PRO A 211 -21.66 -11.14 -23.60
CA PRO A 211 -22.34 -12.12 -22.73
C PRO A 211 -22.31 -13.56 -23.25
N LYS A 212 -21.57 -13.85 -24.33
CA LYS A 212 -21.50 -15.17 -24.97
C LYS A 212 -20.14 -15.85 -24.95
N SER A 213 -19.09 -15.27 -24.40
CA SER A 213 -17.81 -15.96 -24.25
C SER A 213 -17.88 -16.90 -23.05
N LYS A 214 -18.25 -18.17 -23.25
CA LYS A 214 -17.99 -19.24 -22.31
C LYS A 214 -16.47 -19.38 -22.21
N ILE A 215 -15.88 -18.95 -21.09
CA ILE A 215 -14.46 -19.20 -20.80
C ILE A 215 -14.29 -20.72 -20.75
N PRO A 216 -13.51 -21.32 -21.66
CA PRO A 216 -13.28 -22.75 -21.60
C PRO A 216 -12.50 -23.06 -20.30
N ASN A 217 -13.02 -23.99 -19.49
CA ASN A 217 -12.44 -24.46 -18.22
C ASN A 217 -12.57 -23.51 -17.01
N LEU A 218 -13.68 -22.80 -16.87
CA LEU A 218 -14.03 -22.16 -15.60
C LEU A 218 -14.11 -23.22 -14.49
N LYS A 219 -13.31 -23.04 -13.44
CA LYS A 219 -13.34 -23.87 -12.23
C LYS A 219 -13.93 -23.07 -11.07
N SER A 220 -14.44 -23.76 -10.08
CA SER A 220 -14.90 -23.11 -8.86
C SER A 220 -14.44 -23.86 -7.61
N LEU A 221 -14.19 -23.12 -6.54
CA LEU A 221 -13.92 -23.62 -5.19
C LEU A 221 -14.91 -23.01 -4.22
N LYS A 222 -15.19 -23.72 -3.13
CA LYS A 222 -16.10 -23.28 -2.08
C LYS A 222 -15.35 -23.15 -0.77
N ALA A 223 -15.54 -22.00 -0.08
CA ALA A 223 -14.91 -21.73 1.21
C ALA A 223 -15.86 -21.03 2.19
N ARG A 224 -15.42 -20.95 3.45
CA ARG A 224 -16.13 -20.17 4.47
C ARG A 224 -15.86 -18.67 4.30
N LEU A 225 -14.64 -18.30 3.89
CA LEU A 225 -14.15 -16.93 3.78
C LEU A 225 -13.35 -16.75 2.49
N LEU A 226 -13.57 -15.63 1.80
CA LEU A 226 -12.74 -15.12 0.71
C LEU A 226 -11.91 -13.95 1.24
N ILE A 227 -10.59 -14.03 1.09
CA ILE A 227 -9.67 -12.91 1.34
C ILE A 227 -9.27 -12.30 -0.01
N ASP A 228 -9.52 -11.01 -0.17
CA ASP A 228 -9.12 -10.24 -1.34
C ASP A 228 -7.76 -9.56 -1.07
N ALA A 229 -6.73 -10.03 -1.74
CA ALA A 229 -5.36 -9.49 -1.73
C ALA A 229 -4.89 -9.09 -3.15
N MET A 230 -5.83 -8.78 -4.06
CA MET A 230 -5.53 -8.46 -5.46
C MET A 230 -5.04 -7.02 -5.68
N GLY A 231 -4.92 -6.23 -4.62
CA GLY A 231 -4.34 -4.88 -4.65
C GLY A 231 -5.35 -3.78 -5.01
N HIS A 232 -4.83 -2.58 -5.31
CA HIS A 232 -5.64 -1.37 -5.56
C HIS A 232 -6.69 -1.53 -6.66
N PHE A 233 -6.40 -2.35 -7.65
CA PHE A 233 -7.26 -2.58 -8.82
C PHE A 233 -8.05 -3.88 -8.74
N SER A 234 -8.23 -4.43 -7.53
CA SER A 234 -9.11 -5.58 -7.31
C SER A 234 -10.50 -5.30 -7.88
N PRO A 235 -11.04 -6.19 -8.73
CA PRO A 235 -12.39 -6.03 -9.26
C PRO A 235 -13.47 -6.11 -8.16
N ILE A 236 -13.17 -6.76 -7.04
CA ILE A 236 -14.05 -6.78 -5.85
C ILE A 236 -14.11 -5.39 -5.24
N VAL A 237 -12.94 -4.74 -5.06
CA VAL A 237 -12.85 -3.37 -4.53
C VAL A 237 -13.50 -2.36 -5.48
N GLN A 238 -13.26 -2.48 -6.79
CA GLN A 238 -13.90 -1.61 -7.79
C GLN A 238 -15.43 -1.73 -7.75
N GLN A 239 -15.97 -2.94 -7.64
CA GLN A 239 -17.41 -3.15 -7.48
C GLN A 239 -17.93 -2.56 -6.15
N ALA A 240 -17.20 -2.75 -5.05
CA ALA A 240 -17.59 -2.22 -3.74
C ALA A 240 -17.61 -0.68 -3.70
N ARG A 241 -16.67 -0.03 -4.41
CA ARG A 241 -16.58 1.43 -4.53
C ARG A 241 -17.56 2.03 -5.52
N GLN A 242 -18.20 1.23 -6.37
CA GLN A 242 -19.23 1.68 -7.33
C GLN A 242 -18.78 2.84 -8.24
N GLY A 243 -17.51 2.87 -8.63
CA GLY A 243 -16.95 3.94 -9.46
C GLY A 243 -16.52 5.19 -8.68
N GLU A 244 -16.45 5.13 -7.35
CA GLU A 244 -15.88 6.22 -6.54
C GLU A 244 -14.48 6.58 -7.03
N LYS A 245 -14.29 7.87 -7.36
CA LYS A 245 -13.02 8.41 -7.80
C LYS A 245 -12.11 8.68 -6.60
N PRO A 246 -10.81 8.34 -6.67
CA PRO A 246 -9.90 8.64 -5.57
C PRO A 246 -9.72 10.14 -5.38
N GLU A 247 -9.74 10.60 -4.13
CA GLU A 247 -9.48 12.00 -3.79
C GLU A 247 -8.00 12.36 -3.83
N GLY A 248 -7.14 11.36 -3.74
CA GLY A 248 -5.70 11.55 -3.85
C GLY A 248 -5.05 10.42 -4.65
N VAL A 249 -3.95 10.73 -5.29
CA VAL A 249 -3.12 9.78 -6.03
C VAL A 249 -1.66 10.13 -5.79
N CYS A 250 -0.82 9.13 -5.53
CA CYS A 250 0.61 9.26 -5.69
C CYS A 250 0.99 8.76 -7.08
N LEU A 251 1.55 9.63 -7.90
CA LEU A 251 2.12 9.27 -9.17
C LEU A 251 3.63 9.07 -8.98
N VAL A 252 4.17 7.95 -9.42
CA VAL A 252 5.58 7.60 -9.20
C VAL A 252 6.23 7.01 -10.45
N VAL A 253 7.46 7.42 -10.70
CA VAL A 253 8.35 6.84 -11.69
C VAL A 253 9.75 6.70 -11.10
N GLY A 254 10.55 5.80 -11.63
CA GLY A 254 11.90 5.62 -11.12
C GLY A 254 12.67 4.55 -11.86
N SER A 255 13.85 4.27 -11.37
CA SER A 255 14.70 3.19 -11.89
C SER A 255 15.55 2.55 -10.78
N CYS A 256 16.02 1.35 -11.07
CA CYS A 256 17.22 0.83 -10.44
C CYS A 256 18.33 0.80 -11.47
N ALA A 257 19.50 1.33 -11.10
CA ALA A 257 20.62 1.48 -12.02
C ALA A 257 21.98 1.44 -11.29
N GLN A 258 23.06 1.24 -12.07
CA GLN A 258 24.43 1.31 -11.62
C GLN A 258 25.11 2.60 -12.09
N GLY A 259 26.26 2.93 -11.51
CA GLY A 259 27.07 4.09 -11.90
C GLY A 259 26.96 5.27 -10.93
N PHE A 260 26.09 5.22 -9.95
CA PHE A 260 25.93 6.30 -8.96
C PHE A 260 27.18 6.42 -8.07
N PRO A 261 27.63 7.67 -7.75
CA PRO A 261 28.86 7.91 -6.99
C PRO A 261 28.73 7.51 -5.51
N GLN A 262 27.52 7.52 -4.95
CA GLN A 262 27.23 7.11 -3.58
C GLN A 262 26.11 6.06 -3.57
N ASN A 263 26.28 5.02 -2.75
CA ASN A 263 25.29 3.95 -2.59
C ASN A 263 25.32 3.30 -1.19
N ASP A 264 25.64 4.08 -0.16
CA ASP A 264 25.77 3.65 1.24
C ASP A 264 24.72 4.27 2.17
N SER A 265 24.00 5.26 1.69
CA SER A 265 22.93 5.98 2.40
C SER A 265 21.65 6.01 1.59
N GLY A 266 20.52 6.28 2.25
CA GLY A 266 19.22 6.41 1.61
C GLY A 266 18.60 7.79 1.80
N ASP A 267 17.74 8.18 0.88
CA ASP A 267 16.84 9.32 0.96
C ASP A 267 15.42 8.81 1.17
N LEU A 268 14.76 9.19 2.26
CA LEU A 268 13.38 8.78 2.55
C LEU A 268 12.37 9.71 1.88
N ILE A 269 12.60 11.01 1.97
CA ILE A 269 11.83 12.03 1.27
C ILE A 269 12.72 13.25 1.04
N VAL A 270 12.96 13.55 -0.22
CA VAL A 270 13.81 14.67 -0.62
C VAL A 270 13.09 15.49 -1.68
N SER A 271 13.14 16.81 -1.58
CA SER A 271 12.82 17.70 -2.68
C SER A 271 13.95 18.70 -2.85
N PHE A 272 14.38 18.96 -4.08
CA PHE A 272 15.44 19.92 -4.39
C PHE A 272 15.01 20.92 -5.47
N THR A 273 13.71 20.97 -5.75
CA THR A 273 13.11 21.91 -6.69
C THR A 273 11.94 22.65 -6.05
N PRO A 274 11.66 23.89 -6.48
CA PRO A 274 10.38 24.51 -6.19
C PRO A 274 9.24 23.76 -6.87
N ILE A 275 7.99 24.18 -6.66
CA ILE A 275 6.81 23.69 -7.38
C ILE A 275 7.01 23.89 -8.89
N GLN A 276 6.84 22.84 -9.67
CA GLN A 276 6.93 22.82 -11.14
C GLN A 276 5.73 22.05 -11.72
N ASN A 277 5.22 22.51 -12.86
CA ASN A 277 4.11 21.83 -13.59
C ASN A 277 2.88 21.53 -12.71
N GLN A 278 2.52 22.44 -11.80
CA GLN A 278 1.46 22.25 -10.79
C GLN A 278 1.68 21.01 -9.91
N CYS A 279 2.95 20.65 -9.66
CA CYS A 279 3.38 19.53 -8.83
C CYS A 279 4.50 19.95 -7.90
N GLN A 280 4.53 19.43 -6.69
CA GLN A 280 5.74 19.35 -5.90
C GLN A 280 6.38 17.99 -6.14
N TYR A 281 7.61 18.00 -6.60
CA TYR A 281 8.36 16.77 -6.85
C TYR A 281 9.10 16.33 -5.59
N PHE A 282 8.96 15.05 -5.25
CA PHE A 282 9.66 14.38 -4.17
C PHE A 282 10.48 13.22 -4.69
N TRP A 283 11.54 12.90 -4.01
CA TRP A 283 12.46 11.85 -4.36
C TRP A 283 12.71 10.90 -3.20
N GLU A 284 12.90 9.65 -3.54
CA GLU A 284 13.47 8.60 -2.69
C GLU A 284 14.67 8.00 -3.41
N ALA A 285 15.69 7.59 -2.64
CA ALA A 285 16.82 6.85 -3.18
C ALA A 285 17.42 5.95 -2.12
N PHE A 286 17.74 4.72 -2.49
CA PHE A 286 18.34 3.77 -1.56
C PHE A 286 19.17 2.70 -2.28
N PRO A 287 20.15 2.10 -1.58
CA PRO A 287 20.90 0.97 -2.10
C PRO A 287 19.98 -0.17 -2.48
N ALA A 288 20.22 -0.76 -3.64
CA ALA A 288 19.59 -1.99 -4.09
C ALA A 288 20.69 -3.06 -4.31
N ARG A 289 20.29 -4.32 -4.30
CA ARG A 289 21.20 -5.46 -4.46
C ARG A 289 22.09 -5.37 -5.71
N ASP A 290 21.57 -4.81 -6.78
CA ASP A 290 22.23 -4.73 -8.09
C ASP A 290 22.45 -3.29 -8.58
N GLY A 291 22.34 -2.30 -7.69
CA GLY A 291 22.52 -0.89 -8.01
C GLY A 291 21.96 0.05 -6.95
N ARG A 292 21.44 1.17 -7.39
CA ARG A 292 20.71 2.14 -6.57
C ARG A 292 19.32 2.35 -7.16
N THR A 293 18.31 2.26 -6.33
CA THR A 293 16.95 2.63 -6.69
C THR A 293 16.74 4.10 -6.44
N THR A 294 16.09 4.77 -7.38
CA THR A 294 15.68 6.17 -7.26
C THR A 294 14.25 6.31 -7.75
N TYR A 295 13.43 7.05 -7.02
CA TYR A 295 12.06 7.40 -7.39
C TYR A 295 11.89 8.90 -7.46
N LEU A 296 11.12 9.37 -8.43
CA LEU A 296 10.45 10.65 -8.45
C LEU A 296 8.97 10.40 -8.26
N PHE A 297 8.37 11.06 -7.28
CA PHE A 297 6.93 10.96 -7.03
C PHE A 297 6.30 12.31 -6.72
N THR A 298 5.00 12.40 -6.86
CA THR A 298 4.21 13.58 -6.55
C THR A 298 2.80 13.20 -6.14
N TYR A 299 2.20 14.02 -5.26
CA TYR A 299 0.82 13.84 -4.82
C TYR A 299 -0.12 14.72 -5.62
N LEU A 300 -1.18 14.13 -6.15
CA LEU A 300 -2.14 14.77 -7.04
C LEU A 300 -3.58 14.39 -6.66
N ASP A 301 -4.52 15.11 -7.23
CA ASP A 301 -5.88 14.65 -7.43
C ASP A 301 -6.00 13.93 -8.80
N ALA A 302 -7.09 13.20 -9.03
CA ALA A 302 -7.35 12.56 -10.31
C ALA A 302 -8.06 13.51 -11.31
N HIS A 303 -7.54 14.74 -11.50
CA HIS A 303 -8.08 15.70 -12.45
C HIS A 303 -7.63 15.40 -13.88
N PRO A 304 -8.48 15.59 -14.95
CA PRO A 304 -8.13 15.28 -16.33
C PRO A 304 -6.86 15.97 -16.85
N GLN A 305 -6.54 17.16 -16.37
CA GLN A 305 -5.36 17.94 -16.81
C GLN A 305 -4.06 17.55 -16.10
N ARG A 306 -4.07 16.55 -15.20
CA ARG A 306 -2.85 16.08 -14.53
C ARG A 306 -1.89 15.41 -15.53
N PRO A 307 -0.56 15.48 -15.28
CA PRO A 307 0.43 14.91 -16.17
C PRO A 307 0.30 13.39 -16.32
N SER A 308 0.79 12.87 -17.42
CA SER A 308 0.95 11.44 -17.66
C SER A 308 2.15 10.86 -16.90
N LEU A 309 2.22 9.53 -16.79
CA LEU A 309 3.42 8.83 -16.28
C LEU A 309 4.61 9.02 -17.23
N GLU A 310 4.37 9.03 -18.56
CA GLU A 310 5.42 9.27 -19.55
C GLU A 310 6.01 10.68 -19.38
N PHE A 311 5.17 11.70 -19.14
CA PHE A 311 5.65 13.05 -18.81
C PHE A 311 6.46 13.07 -17.50
N LEU A 312 5.97 12.42 -16.46
CA LEU A 312 6.69 12.38 -15.18
C LEU A 312 8.04 11.66 -15.33
N PHE A 313 8.11 10.63 -16.18
CA PHE A 313 9.36 9.92 -16.45
C PHE A 313 10.36 10.79 -17.23
N GLU A 314 9.89 11.66 -18.14
CA GLU A 314 10.74 12.66 -18.80
C GLU A 314 11.31 13.67 -17.78
N GLU A 315 10.49 14.13 -16.82
CA GLU A 315 10.94 14.99 -15.72
C GLU A 315 11.94 14.27 -14.80
N TYR A 316 11.73 12.99 -14.53
CA TYR A 316 12.67 12.16 -13.79
C TYR A 316 14.05 12.13 -14.49
N LEU A 317 14.08 11.88 -15.80
CA LEU A 317 15.32 11.88 -16.58
C LEU A 317 15.96 13.27 -16.70
N ARG A 318 15.17 14.32 -16.68
CA ARG A 318 15.66 15.69 -16.71
C ARG A 318 16.36 16.08 -15.40
N LEU A 319 15.81 15.64 -14.26
CA LEU A 319 16.23 16.06 -12.91
C LEU A 319 17.21 15.09 -12.24
N LEU A 320 17.24 13.83 -12.66
CA LEU A 320 18.11 12.80 -12.06
C LEU A 320 19.59 13.17 -12.05
N PRO A 321 20.17 13.81 -13.10
CA PRO A 321 21.55 14.26 -13.09
C PRO A 321 21.87 15.21 -11.95
N ASP A 322 21.02 16.18 -11.69
CA ASP A 322 21.19 17.16 -10.61
C ASP A 322 20.98 16.52 -9.24
N TYR A 323 19.97 15.63 -9.13
CA TYR A 323 19.64 14.93 -7.88
C TYR A 323 20.77 13.99 -7.40
N GLN A 324 21.35 13.23 -8.31
CA GLN A 324 22.33 12.19 -7.96
C GLN A 324 23.77 12.53 -8.41
N SER A 325 24.01 13.74 -8.92
CA SER A 325 25.33 14.20 -9.41
C SER A 325 25.96 13.25 -10.41
N ILE A 326 25.19 12.83 -11.43
CA ILE A 326 25.61 11.86 -12.44
C ILE A 326 25.06 12.20 -13.83
N GLU A 327 25.87 12.07 -14.85
CA GLU A 327 25.38 12.19 -16.23
C GLU A 327 24.59 10.95 -16.69
N LEU A 328 23.47 11.16 -17.39
CA LEU A 328 22.63 10.05 -17.88
C LEU A 328 23.39 9.02 -18.71
N SER A 329 24.44 9.43 -19.42
CA SER A 329 25.31 8.58 -20.22
C SER A 329 26.16 7.62 -19.40
N GLN A 330 26.34 7.88 -18.11
CA GLN A 330 27.11 7.07 -17.18
C GLN A 330 26.24 6.03 -16.44
N ILE A 331 24.91 6.12 -16.62
CA ILE A 331 23.95 5.27 -15.92
C ILE A 331 23.78 3.92 -16.63
N GLY A 332 24.07 2.85 -15.93
CA GLY A 332 23.78 1.48 -16.35
C GLY A 332 22.39 1.04 -15.90
N TRP A 333 21.37 1.32 -16.70
CA TRP A 333 19.98 1.00 -16.39
C TRP A 333 19.76 -0.50 -16.21
N LYS A 334 19.15 -0.92 -15.10
CA LYS A 334 18.81 -2.33 -14.82
C LYS A 334 17.31 -2.58 -15.02
N ARG A 335 16.48 -1.74 -14.42
CA ARG A 335 15.02 -1.78 -14.52
C ARG A 335 14.43 -0.40 -14.30
N VAL A 336 13.23 -0.20 -14.79
CA VAL A 336 12.44 1.00 -14.52
C VAL A 336 11.18 0.63 -13.77
N LEU A 337 10.69 1.60 -13.04
CA LEU A 337 9.58 1.50 -12.11
C LEU A 337 8.62 2.63 -12.40
N PHE A 338 7.34 2.34 -12.47
CA PHE A 338 6.31 3.35 -12.68
C PHE A 338 4.96 2.84 -12.22
N GLY A 339 4.12 3.75 -11.81
CA GLY A 339 2.78 3.42 -11.38
C GLY A 339 2.06 4.62 -10.76
N PHE A 340 0.86 4.37 -10.30
CA PHE A 340 0.12 5.30 -9.50
C PHE A 340 -0.66 4.55 -8.41
N PHE A 341 -0.78 5.18 -7.26
CA PHE A 341 -1.42 4.61 -6.09
C PHE A 341 -2.63 5.49 -5.72
N PRO A 342 -3.86 5.01 -5.97
CA PRO A 342 -5.06 5.73 -5.58
C PRO A 342 -5.26 5.66 -4.07
N SER A 343 -5.69 6.74 -3.48
CA SER A 343 -6.12 6.79 -2.09
C SER A 343 -7.49 7.42 -1.96
N TYR A 344 -8.25 6.88 -1.02
CA TYR A 344 -9.64 7.21 -0.79
C TYR A 344 -9.81 7.66 0.65
N ARG A 345 -10.53 8.75 0.84
CA ARG A 345 -10.74 9.35 2.16
C ARG A 345 -11.46 8.42 3.14
N HIS A 346 -12.37 7.60 2.63
CA HIS A 346 -13.09 6.60 3.40
C HIS A 346 -12.36 5.25 3.35
N SER A 347 -11.15 5.23 3.93
CA SER A 347 -10.32 4.02 4.06
C SER A 347 -10.12 3.67 5.54
N PRO A 348 -9.97 2.37 5.90
CA PRO A 348 -10.09 1.17 5.04
C PRO A 348 -11.49 0.98 4.46
N ILE A 349 -11.55 0.33 3.30
CA ILE A 349 -12.84 0.06 2.64
C ILE A 349 -13.71 -0.89 3.48
N GLN A 350 -14.98 -0.56 3.60
CA GLN A 350 -15.98 -1.42 4.23
C GLN A 350 -16.69 -2.24 3.15
N MET A 351 -16.43 -3.55 3.14
CA MET A 351 -17.08 -4.43 2.16
C MET A 351 -18.58 -4.52 2.41
N PRO A 352 -19.41 -4.35 1.36
CA PRO A 352 -20.86 -4.44 1.51
C PRO A 352 -21.37 -5.89 1.69
N TRP A 353 -20.51 -6.89 1.50
CA TRP A 353 -20.86 -8.31 1.51
C TRP A 353 -20.33 -9.03 2.75
N ASN A 354 -21.05 -10.11 3.13
CA ASN A 354 -20.55 -11.08 4.10
C ASN A 354 -19.39 -11.90 3.50
N ARG A 355 -18.56 -12.53 4.33
CA ARG A 355 -17.56 -13.52 3.93
C ARG A 355 -16.49 -13.02 2.97
N ILE A 356 -16.31 -11.70 2.84
CA ILE A 356 -15.20 -11.09 2.07
C ILE A 356 -14.39 -10.19 3.00
N LEU A 357 -13.08 -10.42 3.05
CA LEU A 357 -12.12 -9.61 3.81
C LEU A 357 -11.04 -9.07 2.87
N PRO A 358 -10.96 -7.75 2.64
CA PRO A 358 -9.86 -7.16 1.90
C PRO A 358 -8.62 -7.04 2.80
N VAL A 359 -7.44 -7.33 2.25
CA VAL A 359 -6.15 -7.18 2.97
C VAL A 359 -5.10 -6.53 2.07
N GLY A 360 -4.05 -5.98 2.68
CA GLY A 360 -3.03 -5.22 1.95
C GLY A 360 -3.65 -4.06 1.17
N ASP A 361 -3.15 -3.80 -0.03
CA ASP A 361 -3.59 -2.68 -0.87
C ASP A 361 -5.09 -2.74 -1.24
N SER A 362 -5.69 -3.91 -1.29
CA SER A 362 -7.15 -4.07 -1.50
C SER A 362 -7.97 -3.44 -0.37
N SER A 363 -7.45 -3.40 0.85
CA SER A 363 -8.15 -2.79 1.98
C SER A 363 -8.10 -1.27 1.99
N GLY A 364 -7.09 -0.67 1.36
CA GLY A 364 -6.81 0.76 1.47
C GLY A 364 -6.36 1.17 2.87
N ALA A 365 -5.84 0.25 3.69
CA ALA A 365 -5.39 0.52 5.06
C ALA A 365 -4.02 1.19 5.15
N GLN A 366 -3.31 1.34 4.03
CA GLN A 366 -2.04 2.07 3.97
C GLN A 366 -2.26 3.59 4.05
N SER A 367 -1.22 4.30 4.52
CA SER A 367 -1.23 5.75 4.55
C SER A 367 -1.24 6.35 3.14
N PRO A 368 -1.98 7.43 2.90
CA PRO A 368 -1.95 8.15 1.64
C PRO A 368 -0.64 8.93 1.40
N VAL A 369 0.29 8.92 2.36
CA VAL A 369 1.59 9.58 2.25
C VAL A 369 2.70 8.61 1.84
N SER A 370 2.81 7.46 2.50
CA SER A 370 3.89 6.50 2.20
C SER A 370 3.53 5.50 1.11
N PHE A 371 2.25 5.20 0.92
CA PHE A 371 1.77 4.13 0.02
C PHE A 371 2.45 2.77 0.24
N GLY A 372 3.01 2.55 1.42
CA GLY A 372 3.78 1.38 1.81
C GLY A 372 2.90 0.15 2.05
N GLY A 373 2.36 -0.45 0.99
CA GLY A 373 1.48 -1.61 1.09
C GLY A 373 2.12 -2.80 1.80
N PHE A 374 3.40 -3.07 1.55
CA PHE A 374 4.14 -4.12 2.23
C PHE A 374 4.31 -3.81 3.73
N GLY A 375 4.81 -2.63 4.08
CA GLY A 375 4.99 -2.22 5.48
C GLY A 375 3.67 -2.23 6.25
N SER A 376 2.59 -1.69 5.67
CA SER A 376 1.26 -1.74 6.25
C SER A 376 0.76 -3.18 6.46
N MET A 377 0.96 -4.07 5.47
CA MET A 377 0.57 -5.49 5.61
C MET A 377 1.38 -6.19 6.72
N VAL A 378 2.68 -5.97 6.79
CA VAL A 378 3.57 -6.55 7.81
C VAL A 378 3.18 -6.07 9.21
N ARG A 379 3.00 -4.77 9.39
CA ARG A 379 2.55 -4.18 10.67
C ARG A 379 1.25 -4.80 11.19
N HIS A 380 0.33 -5.10 10.28
CA HIS A 380 -0.98 -5.65 10.63
C HIS A 380 -1.08 -7.17 10.52
N LEU A 381 -0.02 -7.87 10.09
CA LEU A 381 -0.07 -9.30 9.76
C LEU A 381 -0.51 -10.16 10.95
N LYS A 382 0.09 -9.95 12.12
CA LYS A 382 -0.26 -10.70 13.33
C LYS A 382 -1.72 -10.46 13.74
N ARG A 383 -2.13 -9.19 13.80
CA ARG A 383 -3.50 -8.80 14.14
C ARG A 383 -4.53 -9.39 13.18
N LEU A 384 -4.27 -9.31 11.87
CA LEU A 384 -5.16 -9.88 10.85
C LEU A 384 -5.21 -11.39 10.93
N THR A 385 -4.09 -12.05 11.19
CA THR A 385 -4.02 -13.51 11.35
C THR A 385 -4.79 -13.96 12.59
N ASP A 386 -4.55 -13.32 13.75
CA ASP A 386 -5.23 -13.62 15.01
C ASP A 386 -6.74 -13.39 14.90
N GLY A 387 -7.12 -12.23 14.36
CA GLY A 387 -8.51 -11.87 14.21
C GLY A 387 -9.27 -12.71 13.18
N THR A 388 -8.64 -13.10 12.08
CA THR A 388 -9.24 -14.03 11.10
C THR A 388 -9.41 -15.43 11.71
N HIS A 389 -8.42 -15.90 12.46
CA HIS A 389 -8.52 -17.15 13.22
C HIS A 389 -9.71 -17.13 14.19
N GLU A 390 -9.87 -16.07 14.98
CA GLU A 390 -10.99 -15.91 15.89
C GLU A 390 -12.35 -15.79 15.16
N ALA A 391 -12.39 -15.06 14.04
CA ALA A 391 -13.60 -14.95 13.21
C ALA A 391 -14.05 -16.31 12.65
N LEU A 392 -13.10 -17.12 12.18
CA LEU A 392 -13.37 -18.48 11.70
C LEU A 392 -13.85 -19.41 12.83
N ASN A 393 -13.20 -19.38 14.00
CA ASN A 393 -13.58 -20.20 15.14
C ASN A 393 -14.97 -19.86 15.68
N SER A 394 -15.33 -18.59 15.75
CA SER A 394 -16.62 -18.11 16.25
C SER A 394 -17.70 -18.01 15.17
N ASN A 395 -17.36 -18.33 13.90
CA ASN A 395 -18.19 -18.12 12.72
C ASN A 395 -18.67 -16.65 12.55
N ALA A 396 -17.86 -15.69 12.99
CA ALA A 396 -18.11 -14.25 12.87
C ALA A 396 -17.71 -13.75 11.48
N LEU A 397 -18.40 -14.21 10.43
CA LEU A 397 -18.08 -13.95 9.03
C LEU A 397 -19.09 -13.01 8.34
N SER A 398 -19.93 -12.33 9.10
CA SER A 398 -20.76 -11.25 8.57
C SER A 398 -19.92 -10.04 8.20
N ARG A 399 -20.43 -9.19 7.30
CA ARG A 399 -19.76 -7.93 6.92
C ARG A 399 -19.40 -7.08 8.15
N ASN A 400 -20.32 -6.99 9.11
CA ASN A 400 -20.10 -6.19 10.33
C ASN A 400 -18.96 -6.76 11.19
N ALA A 401 -18.83 -8.09 11.26
CA ALA A 401 -17.75 -8.73 11.99
C ALA A 401 -16.39 -8.55 11.27
N LEU A 402 -16.36 -8.77 9.95
CA LEU A 402 -15.14 -8.65 9.16
C LEU A 402 -14.64 -7.19 9.04
N THR A 403 -15.55 -6.22 9.05
CA THR A 403 -15.19 -4.79 9.12
C THR A 403 -14.36 -4.48 10.37
N GLN A 404 -14.57 -5.19 11.48
CA GLN A 404 -13.76 -5.01 12.70
C GLN A 404 -12.29 -5.46 12.53
N LEU A 405 -11.98 -6.26 11.50
CA LEU A 405 -10.60 -6.60 11.12
C LEU A 405 -9.91 -5.50 10.32
N GLN A 406 -10.69 -4.60 9.72
CA GLN A 406 -10.21 -3.39 9.05
C GLN A 406 -10.90 -2.15 9.65
N PRO A 407 -10.64 -1.87 10.95
CA PRO A 407 -11.31 -0.78 11.63
C PRO A 407 -10.84 0.57 11.13
N TYR A 408 -11.63 1.61 11.39
CA TYR A 408 -11.20 2.98 11.25
C TYR A 408 -9.93 3.25 12.07
N GLN A 409 -8.94 3.88 11.46
CA GLN A 409 -7.64 4.19 12.04
C GLN A 409 -7.40 5.70 12.00
N PRO A 410 -7.69 6.45 13.07
CA PRO A 410 -7.46 7.89 13.10
C PRO A 410 -5.98 8.27 12.90
N SER A 411 -5.02 7.44 13.30
CA SER A 411 -3.59 7.64 13.04
C SER A 411 -3.24 7.71 11.55
N ILE A 412 -3.98 7.00 10.69
CA ILE A 412 -3.86 7.06 9.24
C ILE A 412 -4.74 8.17 8.66
N ALA A 413 -5.97 8.33 9.18
CA ALA A 413 -6.89 9.33 8.67
C ALA A 413 -6.35 10.77 8.80
N VAL A 414 -5.56 11.08 9.84
CA VAL A 414 -4.93 12.42 9.97
C VAL A 414 -3.87 12.68 8.90
N THR A 415 -3.31 11.67 8.24
CA THR A 415 -2.28 11.85 7.21
C THR A 415 -2.84 12.39 5.89
N TRP A 416 -4.15 12.39 5.72
CA TRP A 416 -4.83 13.03 4.59
C TRP A 416 -4.52 14.52 4.48
N LEU A 417 -4.47 15.23 5.60
CA LEU A 417 -4.10 16.65 5.60
C LEU A 417 -2.66 16.83 5.11
N PHE A 418 -1.77 15.90 5.45
CA PHE A 418 -0.37 15.97 5.02
C PHE A 418 -0.26 15.78 3.50
N GLN A 419 -0.92 14.76 2.94
CA GLN A 419 -0.97 14.58 1.50
C GLN A 419 -1.54 15.81 0.78
N ARG A 420 -2.64 16.38 1.28
CA ARG A 420 -3.25 17.59 0.71
C ARG A 420 -2.34 18.81 0.81
N ALA A 421 -1.60 18.95 1.92
CA ALA A 421 -0.64 20.04 2.10
C ALA A 421 0.62 19.89 1.22
N MET A 422 0.93 18.68 0.76
CA MET A 422 2.01 18.38 -0.20
C MET A 422 1.55 18.41 -1.67
N SER A 423 0.26 18.66 -1.92
CA SER A 423 -0.33 18.71 -3.26
C SER A 423 -0.61 20.16 -3.68
N VAL A 424 -0.54 20.41 -4.98
CA VAL A 424 -0.95 21.68 -5.59
C VAL A 424 -2.24 21.44 -6.36
N GLY A 425 -3.31 22.17 -6.06
CA GLY A 425 -4.56 22.10 -6.84
C GLY A 425 -4.35 22.60 -8.27
N ILE A 426 -5.08 22.04 -9.24
CA ILE A 426 -4.86 22.37 -10.64
C ILE A 426 -5.05 23.87 -10.94
N ASP A 427 -6.00 24.52 -10.26
CA ASP A 427 -6.30 25.94 -10.41
C ASP A 427 -5.62 26.81 -9.34
N GLN A 428 -4.80 26.23 -8.46
CA GLN A 428 -4.09 26.97 -7.41
C GLN A 428 -2.80 27.57 -7.91
N GLN A 429 -2.53 28.78 -7.47
CA GLN A 429 -1.24 29.45 -7.64
C GLN A 429 -0.59 29.61 -6.26
N LEU A 430 0.27 28.67 -5.90
CA LEU A 430 1.02 28.70 -4.66
C LEU A 430 2.38 29.38 -4.88
N PRO A 431 2.93 30.06 -3.86
CA PRO A 431 4.33 30.48 -3.88
C PRO A 431 5.24 29.28 -4.18
N PRO A 432 6.25 29.43 -5.04
CA PRO A 432 7.06 28.29 -5.53
C PRO A 432 7.66 27.41 -4.44
N ASN A 433 8.02 27.99 -3.29
CA ASN A 433 8.68 27.27 -2.18
C ASN A 433 7.74 26.97 -1.01
N GLN A 434 6.44 27.24 -1.10
CA GLN A 434 5.51 27.12 0.03
C GLN A 434 5.53 25.73 0.67
N ILE A 435 5.46 24.68 -0.14
CA ILE A 435 5.44 23.29 0.36
C ILE A 435 6.79 22.92 0.99
N ASN A 436 7.91 23.28 0.35
CA ASN A 436 9.24 23.02 0.88
C ASN A 436 9.47 23.73 2.23
N GLN A 437 9.07 24.99 2.33
CA GLN A 437 9.19 25.76 3.58
C GLN A 437 8.31 25.18 4.70
N LEU A 438 7.08 24.75 4.38
CA LEU A 438 6.19 24.08 5.33
C LEU A 438 6.83 22.81 5.87
N LEU A 439 7.29 21.93 4.98
CA LEU A 439 7.91 20.66 5.36
C LEU A 439 9.18 20.88 6.16
N THR A 440 10.07 21.78 5.73
CA THR A 440 11.26 22.18 6.50
C THR A 440 10.87 22.62 7.91
N GLY A 441 9.84 23.47 8.03
CA GLY A 441 9.40 23.97 9.33
C GLY A 441 8.85 22.88 10.25
N VAL A 442 8.07 21.96 9.70
CA VAL A 442 7.49 20.82 10.44
C VAL A 442 8.58 19.85 10.89
N PHE A 443 9.52 19.49 9.99
CA PHE A 443 10.61 18.57 10.32
C PHE A 443 11.60 19.16 11.32
N GLN A 444 11.90 20.46 11.25
CA GLN A 444 12.67 21.16 12.29
C GLN A 444 11.99 21.11 13.67
N ALA A 445 10.66 21.25 13.70
CA ALA A 445 9.93 21.11 14.96
C ALA A 445 9.98 19.68 15.50
N MET A 446 9.84 18.66 14.64
CA MET A 446 9.96 17.25 15.03
C MET A 446 11.37 16.92 15.53
N GLU A 447 12.41 17.38 14.84
CA GLU A 447 13.81 17.21 15.26
C GLU A 447 14.07 17.81 16.64
N GLN A 448 13.57 19.05 16.91
CA GLN A 448 13.64 19.67 18.24
C GLN A 448 12.91 18.90 19.33
N LEU A 449 11.82 18.21 18.97
CA LEU A 449 11.05 17.38 19.89
C LEU A 449 11.68 16.00 20.13
N GLY A 450 12.62 15.59 19.29
CA GLY A 450 13.41 14.38 19.42
C GLY A 450 12.93 13.21 18.58
N GLU A 451 13.73 12.16 18.55
CA GLU A 451 13.48 10.94 17.74
C GLU A 451 12.18 10.22 18.11
N ASP A 452 11.72 10.31 19.34
CA ASP A 452 10.45 9.73 19.79
C ASP A 452 9.22 10.33 19.08
N VAL A 453 9.37 11.50 18.45
CA VAL A 453 8.34 12.13 17.62
C VAL A 453 8.60 11.87 16.14
N LEU A 454 9.85 12.01 15.71
CA LEU A 454 10.23 11.92 14.30
C LEU A 454 10.16 10.48 13.77
N ARG A 455 10.64 9.50 14.53
CA ARG A 455 10.74 8.11 14.11
C ARG A 455 9.37 7.46 13.85
N PRO A 456 8.38 7.50 14.78
CA PRO A 456 7.05 6.97 14.52
C PRO A 456 6.37 7.64 13.33
N PHE A 457 6.52 8.95 13.19
CA PHE A 457 5.95 9.70 12.07
C PHE A 457 6.47 9.18 10.72
N LEU A 458 7.76 8.96 10.59
CA LEU A 458 8.39 8.45 9.36
C LEU A 458 8.07 6.97 9.08
N GLN A 459 7.67 6.22 10.09
CA GLN A 459 7.19 4.84 9.94
C GLN A 459 5.66 4.75 9.77
N ASP A 460 5.02 5.86 9.41
CA ASP A 460 3.57 5.96 9.19
C ASP A 460 2.72 5.66 10.43
N VAL A 461 3.28 5.85 11.62
CA VAL A 461 2.60 5.65 12.89
C VAL A 461 2.39 7.00 13.56
N VAL A 462 1.37 7.74 13.11
CA VAL A 462 1.08 9.05 13.68
C VAL A 462 0.46 8.91 15.06
N GLN A 463 1.16 9.45 16.08
CA GLN A 463 0.71 9.46 17.47
C GLN A 463 0.16 10.84 17.86
N PHE A 464 -0.90 10.86 18.67
CA PHE A 464 -1.55 12.11 19.11
C PHE A 464 -0.59 13.06 19.83
N SER A 465 0.23 12.56 20.75
CA SER A 465 1.17 13.39 21.52
C SER A 465 2.24 14.03 20.63
N GLY A 466 2.83 13.26 19.71
CA GLY A 466 3.83 13.74 18.76
C GLY A 466 3.25 14.77 17.80
N LEU A 467 2.11 14.47 17.19
CA LEU A 467 1.40 15.38 16.28
C LEU A 467 1.02 16.69 16.97
N SER A 468 0.43 16.63 18.18
CA SER A 468 0.00 17.81 18.93
C SER A 468 1.17 18.72 19.28
N LYS A 469 2.28 18.14 19.77
CA LYS A 469 3.49 18.90 20.11
C LYS A 469 4.09 19.55 18.85
N THR A 470 4.16 18.83 17.74
CA THR A 470 4.68 19.34 16.46
C THR A 470 3.83 20.50 15.95
N LEU A 471 2.51 20.33 15.92
CA LEU A 471 1.58 21.39 15.50
C LEU A 471 1.70 22.63 16.37
N LEU A 472 1.72 22.47 17.69
CA LEU A 472 1.86 23.57 18.64
C LEU A 472 3.18 24.31 18.44
N LEU A 473 4.30 23.57 18.41
CA LEU A 473 5.63 24.17 18.25
C LEU A 473 5.75 24.92 16.92
N THR A 474 5.29 24.29 15.81
CA THR A 474 5.33 24.93 14.49
C THR A 474 4.45 26.18 14.44
N SER A 475 3.23 26.12 15.01
CA SER A 475 2.30 27.25 15.03
C SER A 475 2.82 28.42 15.86
N LEU A 476 3.52 28.16 16.96
CA LEU A 476 4.08 29.22 17.83
C LEU A 476 5.36 29.81 17.26
N THR A 477 6.23 28.98 16.68
CA THR A 477 7.56 29.44 16.22
C THR A 477 7.52 29.96 14.78
N LYS A 478 6.61 29.43 13.94
CA LYS A 478 6.55 29.71 12.50
C LYS A 478 5.09 29.87 12.01
N PRO A 479 4.30 30.78 12.57
CA PRO A 479 2.89 30.94 12.19
C PRO A 479 2.70 31.28 10.71
N GLY A 480 3.68 31.96 10.09
CA GLY A 480 3.67 32.28 8.66
C GLY A 480 3.74 31.06 7.73
N LEU A 481 4.14 29.88 8.22
CA LEU A 481 4.11 28.64 7.45
C LEU A 481 2.78 27.91 7.56
N VAL A 482 2.08 28.04 8.69
CA VAL A 482 0.83 27.31 8.96
C VAL A 482 -0.37 28.02 8.33
N LEU A 483 -0.43 29.34 8.42
CA LEU A 483 -1.58 30.11 7.92
C LEU A 483 -1.87 29.92 6.42
N PRO A 484 -0.86 29.86 5.51
CA PRO A 484 -1.10 29.62 4.08
C PRO A 484 -1.64 28.22 3.75
N VAL A 485 -1.48 27.23 4.65
CA VAL A 485 -2.01 25.89 4.46
C VAL A 485 -3.56 25.90 4.47
N ILE A 486 -4.17 26.77 5.27
CA ILE A 486 -5.64 26.82 5.40
C ILE A 486 -6.33 27.06 4.04
N PRO A 487 -6.01 28.10 3.27
CA PRO A 487 -6.61 28.28 1.94
C PRO A 487 -6.14 27.21 0.93
N GLN A 488 -4.96 26.62 1.07
CA GLN A 488 -4.44 25.58 0.20
C GLN A 488 -5.28 24.30 0.31
N VAL A 489 -5.52 23.80 1.52
CA VAL A 489 -6.24 22.54 1.75
C VAL A 489 -7.76 22.72 1.74
N GLY A 490 -8.24 23.94 2.00
CA GLY A 490 -9.65 24.29 2.10
C GLY A 490 -10.25 24.03 3.48
N LEU A 491 -11.22 24.85 3.85
CA LEU A 491 -11.85 24.83 5.19
C LEU A 491 -12.59 23.51 5.46
N THR A 492 -13.25 22.95 4.46
CA THR A 492 -13.98 21.66 4.59
C THR A 492 -13.04 20.51 4.92
N THR A 493 -11.88 20.44 4.25
CA THR A 493 -10.84 19.43 4.52
C THR A 493 -10.29 19.60 5.94
N LEU A 494 -10.07 20.84 6.37
CA LEU A 494 -9.56 21.11 7.71
C LEU A 494 -10.58 20.73 8.81
N LEU A 495 -11.87 21.03 8.62
CA LEU A 495 -12.91 20.67 9.58
C LEU A 495 -13.05 19.15 9.71
N ASP A 496 -13.00 18.44 8.61
CA ASP A 496 -13.00 16.98 8.62
C ASP A 496 -11.75 16.41 9.31
N TRP A 497 -10.59 16.97 9.01
CA TRP A 497 -9.35 16.57 9.66
C TRP A 497 -9.39 16.75 11.18
N ILE A 498 -10.03 17.83 11.68
CA ILE A 498 -10.18 18.07 13.12
C ILE A 498 -10.94 16.91 13.78
N VAL A 499 -11.95 16.33 13.11
CA VAL A 499 -12.67 15.16 13.62
C VAL A 499 -11.71 13.96 13.75
N HIS A 500 -10.88 13.71 12.77
CA HIS A 500 -9.87 12.64 12.82
C HIS A 500 -8.82 12.89 13.90
N TYR A 501 -8.39 14.12 14.07
CA TYR A 501 -7.45 14.52 15.12
C TYR A 501 -8.02 14.32 16.54
N ILE A 502 -9.30 14.71 16.75
CA ILE A 502 -9.99 14.46 18.02
C ILE A 502 -10.12 12.96 18.28
N ASN A 503 -10.51 12.18 17.27
CA ASN A 503 -10.60 10.73 17.37
C ASN A 503 -9.24 10.08 17.68
N LEU A 504 -8.15 10.59 17.12
CA LEU A 504 -6.80 10.15 17.46
C LEU A 504 -6.51 10.35 18.96
N GLY A 505 -6.88 11.50 19.51
CA GLY A 505 -6.78 11.78 20.96
C GLY A 505 -7.63 10.83 21.81
N ILE A 506 -8.89 10.60 21.39
CA ILE A 506 -9.80 9.66 22.07
C ILE A 506 -9.21 8.23 22.07
N TYR A 507 -8.75 7.75 20.92
CA TYR A 507 -8.15 6.41 20.79
C TYR A 507 -6.87 6.28 21.62
N SER A 508 -6.04 7.34 21.66
CA SER A 508 -4.86 7.38 22.52
C SER A 508 -5.19 7.28 24.03
N GLY A 509 -6.32 7.86 24.44
CA GLY A 509 -6.82 7.73 25.81
C GLY A 509 -7.45 6.36 26.12
N LEU A 510 -8.09 5.73 25.12
CA LEU A 510 -8.75 4.43 25.28
C LEU A 510 -7.77 3.24 25.18
N SER A 511 -6.67 3.37 24.46
CA SER A 511 -5.70 2.28 24.25
C SER A 511 -5.19 1.67 25.56
N PRO A 512 -4.70 2.42 26.56
CA PRO A 512 -4.27 1.86 27.85
C PRO A 512 -5.41 1.21 28.66
N LEU A 513 -6.65 1.68 28.50
CA LEU A 513 -7.82 1.07 29.13
C LEU A 513 -8.12 -0.30 28.50
N GLY A 514 -8.03 -0.38 27.17
CA GLY A 514 -8.22 -1.63 26.42
C GLY A 514 -7.23 -2.71 26.85
N GLU A 515 -5.97 -2.36 27.05
CA GLU A 515 -4.95 -3.30 27.53
C GLU A 515 -5.29 -3.89 28.91
N ARG A 516 -5.80 -3.07 29.82
CA ARG A 516 -6.25 -3.53 31.15
C ARG A 516 -7.50 -4.42 31.10
N MET A 517 -8.35 -4.22 30.09
CA MET A 517 -9.57 -5.01 29.89
C MET A 517 -9.31 -6.35 29.20
N SER A 518 -8.14 -6.59 28.62
CA SER A 518 -7.83 -7.78 27.82
C SER A 518 -8.07 -9.10 28.58
N GLN A 519 -7.70 -9.19 29.86
CA GLN A 519 -7.90 -10.40 30.70
C GLN A 519 -9.39 -10.69 30.95
N PRO A 520 -10.21 -9.74 31.46
CA PRO A 520 -11.65 -9.98 31.64
C PRO A 520 -12.38 -10.37 30.35
N LEU A 521 -11.96 -9.87 29.20
CA LEU A 521 -12.58 -10.18 27.92
C LEU A 521 -12.43 -11.66 27.53
N ASN A 522 -11.42 -12.35 28.04
CA ASN A 522 -11.22 -13.77 27.78
C ASN A 522 -12.31 -14.68 28.35
N ALA A 523 -13.07 -14.19 29.32
CA ALA A 523 -14.17 -14.93 29.96
C ALA A 523 -15.51 -14.80 29.21
N LEU A 524 -15.58 -13.96 28.17
CA LEU A 524 -16.80 -13.76 27.40
C LEU A 524 -17.08 -14.94 26.45
N PRO A 525 -18.36 -15.18 26.08
CA PRO A 525 -18.71 -16.09 25.00
C PRO A 525 -18.03 -15.70 23.68
N PRO A 526 -17.84 -16.65 22.73
CA PRO A 526 -17.01 -16.44 21.54
C PRO A 526 -17.35 -15.19 20.70
N ILE A 527 -18.62 -14.90 20.46
CA ILE A 527 -19.02 -13.74 19.64
C ILE A 527 -18.77 -12.40 20.38
N PRO A 528 -19.28 -12.17 21.60
CA PRO A 528 -18.94 -10.98 22.38
C PRO A 528 -17.42 -10.81 22.58
N GLN A 529 -16.69 -11.90 22.84
CA GLN A 529 -15.25 -11.88 22.96
C GLN A 529 -14.56 -11.37 21.70
N TYR A 530 -14.97 -11.89 20.53
CA TYR A 530 -14.46 -11.46 19.24
C TYR A 530 -14.60 -9.93 19.06
N TYR A 531 -15.82 -9.39 19.22
CA TYR A 531 -16.06 -7.95 19.02
C TYR A 531 -15.30 -7.09 20.05
N SER A 532 -15.27 -7.48 21.30
CA SER A 532 -14.59 -6.72 22.35
C SER A 532 -13.08 -6.66 22.10
N ARG A 533 -12.46 -7.76 21.69
CA ARG A 533 -11.03 -7.77 21.32
C ARG A 533 -10.76 -6.90 20.11
N ARG A 534 -11.63 -6.90 19.09
CA ARG A 534 -11.47 -6.02 17.91
C ARG A 534 -11.56 -4.55 18.28
N TRP A 535 -12.42 -4.16 19.23
CA TRP A 535 -12.47 -2.78 19.71
C TRP A 535 -11.17 -2.36 20.42
N VAL A 536 -10.65 -3.20 21.29
CA VAL A 536 -9.37 -2.93 21.96
C VAL A 536 -8.22 -2.80 20.95
N GLU A 537 -8.17 -3.68 19.95
CA GLU A 537 -7.20 -3.57 18.87
C GLU A 537 -7.38 -2.29 18.04
N ALA A 538 -8.61 -1.91 17.72
CA ALA A 538 -8.88 -0.68 17.00
C ALA A 538 -8.35 0.55 17.76
N TRP A 539 -8.49 0.60 19.09
CA TRP A 539 -7.94 1.69 19.88
C TRP A 539 -6.41 1.69 19.87
N ARG A 540 -5.78 0.52 20.03
CA ARG A 540 -4.33 0.39 20.02
C ARG A 540 -3.71 0.80 18.69
N TYR A 541 -4.11 0.14 17.61
CA TYR A 541 -3.56 0.42 16.26
C TYR A 541 -4.00 1.78 15.70
N GLY A 542 -5.24 2.18 15.97
CA GLY A 542 -5.75 3.48 15.54
C GLY A 542 -5.13 4.68 16.26
N SER A 543 -4.55 4.49 17.45
CA SER A 543 -3.80 5.53 18.17
C SER A 543 -2.30 5.55 17.86
N GLY A 544 -1.78 4.57 17.12
CA GLY A 544 -0.34 4.35 17.00
C GLY A 544 0.31 3.81 18.27
N GLY A 545 -0.48 3.20 19.18
CA GLY A 545 0.01 2.60 20.44
C GLY A 545 0.64 1.22 20.28
N ASP A 546 0.75 0.75 19.05
CA ASP A 546 1.44 -0.48 18.67
C ASP A 546 2.93 -0.27 18.30
N TYR A 547 3.38 0.97 18.32
CA TYR A 547 4.74 1.37 18.00
C TYR A 547 5.75 1.08 19.12
#